data_fcd3cc46c0216fbfde7dc035cb3b6fb6
#
_entry.id   fcd3cc46c0216fbfde7dc035cb3b6fb6
#
_cell.length_a   1.000
_cell.length_b   1.000
_cell.length_c   1.000
_cell.angle_alpha   90.00
_cell.angle_beta   90.00
_cell.angle_gamma   90.00
#
_symmetry.space_group_name_H-M   'P 1'
#
loop_
_entity.id
_entity.type
_entity.pdbx_description
1 polymer ?
#
loop_
_entity_poly.entity_id
_entity_poly.type
_entity_poly.pdbx_seq_one_letter_code
_entity_poly.pdbx_strand_id
1 'polypeptide(L)'
;LDSLFSERFEQNDLLAIGTSGNGLLVETSYYNPPMDFYDILEKIRKKGFHPVLAHPERYRYMDMKDYQKLKSMGVKFQMNLFSLAGSYGEETLRKCCMLLAEGMYDLGGTDTHNLAMFRRFVAEKKLSKEECKGLITLKK
;
A
#
# COMPACT_ATOMS: atom_id res chain seq x y z
N LEU A 1 7.81 -7.85 5.21
CA LEU A 1 9.16 -7.70 5.79
C LEU A 1 9.49 -8.93 6.63
N ASP A 2 10.38 -9.74 6.17
CA ASP A 2 10.83 -10.99 6.79
C ASP A 2 12.37 -11.07 6.75
N SER A 3 12.92 -12.18 7.22
CA SER A 3 14.39 -12.41 7.23
C SER A 3 15.00 -12.37 5.83
N LEU A 4 14.28 -12.88 4.83
CA LEU A 4 14.70 -12.88 3.44
C LEU A 4 14.78 -11.46 2.86
N PHE A 5 13.87 -10.57 3.28
CA PHE A 5 13.92 -9.15 2.91
C PHE A 5 15.22 -8.50 3.38
N SER A 6 15.61 -8.71 4.64
CA SER A 6 16.84 -8.13 5.20
C SER A 6 18.07 -8.57 4.43
N GLU A 7 18.16 -9.84 4.06
CA GLU A 7 19.28 -10.39 3.28
C GLU A 7 19.36 -9.78 1.87
N ARG A 8 18.25 -9.77 1.12
CA ARG A 8 18.18 -9.16 -0.22
C ARG A 8 18.41 -7.65 -0.19
N PHE A 9 17.94 -6.99 0.86
CA PHE A 9 18.15 -5.58 1.06
C PHE A 9 19.61 -5.23 1.24
N GLU A 10 20.37 -6.02 2.00
CA GLU A 10 21.83 -5.85 2.15
C GLU A 10 22.59 -6.11 0.84
N GLN A 11 22.12 -7.06 0.03
CA GLN A 11 22.70 -7.42 -1.27
C GLN A 11 22.31 -6.46 -2.42
N ASN A 12 21.46 -5.45 -2.16
CA ASN A 12 20.83 -4.59 -3.18
C ASN A 12 20.04 -5.36 -4.26
N ASP A 13 19.55 -6.55 -3.94
CA ASP A 13 18.75 -7.41 -4.83
C ASP A 13 17.25 -7.17 -4.60
N LEU A 14 16.81 -5.92 -4.84
CA LEU A 14 15.41 -5.50 -4.69
C LEU A 14 14.90 -4.88 -5.99
N LEU A 15 13.70 -5.29 -6.38
CA LEU A 15 13.01 -4.71 -7.54
C LEU A 15 12.36 -3.38 -7.12
N ALA A 16 12.88 -2.30 -7.68
CA ALA A 16 12.29 -0.98 -7.52
C ALA A 16 11.06 -0.82 -8.42
N ILE A 17 10.06 -0.11 -7.93
CA ILE A 17 8.83 0.21 -8.65
C ILE A 17 8.69 1.71 -8.92
N GLY A 18 7.79 2.04 -9.84
CA GLY A 18 7.48 3.42 -10.22
C GLY A 18 8.35 3.96 -11.38
N THR A 19 7.94 5.08 -11.93
CA THR A 19 8.58 5.71 -13.10
C THR A 19 9.99 6.22 -12.83
N SER A 20 10.31 6.56 -11.58
CA SER A 20 11.64 6.98 -11.13
C SER A 20 12.58 5.81 -10.83
N GLY A 21 12.07 4.58 -10.80
CA GLY A 21 12.86 3.37 -10.53
C GLY A 21 13.45 3.27 -9.12
N ASN A 22 12.94 4.03 -8.16
CA ASN A 22 13.43 4.05 -6.78
C ASN A 22 12.35 3.83 -5.71
N GLY A 23 11.11 3.52 -6.11
CA GLY A 23 10.06 3.08 -5.20
C GLY A 23 10.29 1.63 -4.76
N LEU A 24 10.25 1.35 -3.48
CA LEU A 24 10.34 0.00 -2.94
C LEU A 24 9.03 -0.38 -2.27
N LEU A 25 8.32 -1.35 -2.86
CA LEU A 25 7.09 -1.87 -2.29
C LEU A 25 7.40 -2.68 -1.04
N VAL A 26 6.76 -2.34 0.06
CA VAL A 26 6.90 -3.04 1.34
C VAL A 26 5.55 -3.52 1.83
N GLU A 27 5.54 -4.72 2.38
CA GLU A 27 4.40 -5.36 3.00
C GLU A 27 4.80 -5.94 4.35
N THR A 28 3.87 -6.00 5.29
CA THR A 28 4.08 -6.57 6.62
C THR A 28 2.88 -7.42 7.06
N SER A 29 2.94 -8.00 8.24
CA SER A 29 1.79 -8.74 8.80
C SER A 29 0.56 -7.85 8.94
N TYR A 30 -0.62 -8.39 8.67
CA TYR A 30 -1.90 -7.68 8.83
C TYR A 30 -2.33 -7.48 10.29
N TYR A 31 -1.76 -8.26 11.20
CA TYR A 31 -2.19 -8.33 12.60
C TYR A 31 -1.26 -7.63 13.56
N ASN A 32 0.05 -7.70 13.31
CA ASN A 32 1.05 -7.12 14.20
C ASN A 32 2.18 -6.47 13.39
N PRO A 33 2.63 -5.27 13.77
CA PRO A 33 3.79 -4.66 13.15
C PRO A 33 5.06 -5.46 13.51
N PRO A 34 6.05 -5.54 12.62
CA PRO A 34 7.39 -5.95 13.02
C PRO A 34 7.94 -5.01 14.10
N MET A 35 8.74 -5.53 15.04
CA MET A 35 9.28 -4.73 16.14
C MET A 35 10.14 -3.55 15.65
N ASP A 36 10.81 -3.73 14.53
CA ASP A 36 11.72 -2.75 13.90
C ASP A 36 11.14 -2.09 12.64
N PHE A 37 9.81 -2.07 12.49
CA PHE A 37 9.12 -1.60 11.30
C PHE A 37 9.56 -0.19 10.84
N TYR A 38 9.59 0.75 11.75
CA TYR A 38 10.00 2.13 11.44
C TYR A 38 11.48 2.23 11.12
N ASP A 39 12.33 1.48 11.81
CA ASP A 39 13.78 1.45 11.55
C ASP A 39 14.09 0.87 10.17
N ILE A 40 13.35 -0.16 9.74
CA ILE A 40 13.45 -0.71 8.40
C ILE A 40 13.08 0.32 7.34
N LEU A 41 11.98 1.05 7.52
CA LEU A 41 11.57 2.11 6.59
C LEU A 41 12.63 3.23 6.49
N GLU A 42 13.23 3.59 7.61
CA GLU A 42 14.34 4.55 7.62
C GLU A 42 15.59 4.04 6.90
N LYS A 43 15.96 2.78 7.09
CA LYS A 43 17.08 2.14 6.36
C LYS A 43 16.84 2.16 4.85
N ILE A 44 15.61 1.86 4.40
CA ILE A 44 15.22 1.94 2.99
C ILE A 44 15.46 3.34 2.45
N ARG A 45 15.04 4.37 3.17
CA ARG A 45 15.22 5.76 2.76
C ARG A 45 16.69 6.17 2.72
N LYS A 46 17.48 5.75 3.70
CA LYS A 46 18.95 6.04 3.75
C LYS A 46 19.69 5.41 2.57
N LYS A 47 19.22 4.32 2.00
CA LYS A 47 19.75 3.72 0.77
C LYS A 47 19.27 4.41 -0.52
N GLY A 48 18.48 5.49 -0.44
CA GLY A 48 17.99 6.24 -1.59
C GLY A 48 16.69 5.72 -2.20
N PHE A 49 16.04 4.73 -1.59
CA PHE A 49 14.73 4.25 -2.01
C PHE A 49 13.61 5.01 -1.32
N HIS A 50 12.44 5.03 -1.97
CA HIS A 50 11.20 5.54 -1.39
C HIS A 50 10.31 4.36 -0.99
N PRO A 51 10.09 4.11 0.31
CA PRO A 51 9.21 3.04 0.73
C PRO A 51 7.77 3.31 0.30
N VAL A 52 7.14 2.32 -0.30
CA VAL A 52 5.73 2.31 -0.70
C VAL A 52 5.04 1.21 0.08
N LEU A 53 4.22 1.57 1.05
CA LEU A 53 3.47 0.60 1.85
C LEU A 53 2.29 0.09 1.04
N ALA A 54 2.25 -1.21 0.81
CA ALA A 54 1.15 -1.88 0.12
C ALA A 54 -0.11 -1.90 1.01
N HIS A 55 -1.26 -1.64 0.43
CA HIS A 55 -2.61 -1.77 1.02
C HIS A 55 -2.68 -1.44 2.53
N PRO A 56 -2.31 -0.19 2.95
CA PRO A 56 -2.28 0.20 4.36
C PRO A 56 -3.63 0.00 5.07
N GLU A 57 -4.73 0.04 4.34
CA GLU A 57 -6.08 -0.19 4.84
C GLU A 57 -6.32 -1.61 5.38
N ARG A 58 -5.47 -2.59 5.03
CA ARG A 58 -5.61 -3.99 5.46
C ARG A 58 -4.92 -4.29 6.79
N TYR A 59 -4.05 -3.39 7.28
CA TYR A 59 -3.37 -3.59 8.58
C TYR A 59 -4.30 -3.24 9.72
N ARG A 60 -4.71 -4.26 10.50
CA ARG A 60 -5.73 -4.11 11.57
C ARG A 60 -5.26 -3.24 12.71
N TYR A 61 -3.97 -3.26 13.01
CA TYR A 61 -3.35 -2.52 14.12
C TYR A 61 -3.11 -1.03 13.81
N MET A 62 -3.19 -0.61 12.54
CA MET A 62 -2.94 0.79 12.18
C MET A 62 -4.19 1.64 12.36
N ASP A 63 -4.00 2.82 12.96
CA ASP A 63 -5.00 3.88 13.06
C ASP A 63 -4.53 5.15 12.29
N MET A 64 -5.31 6.22 12.39
CA MET A 64 -5.00 7.48 11.70
C MET A 64 -3.66 8.07 12.15
N LYS A 65 -3.26 7.92 13.41
CA LYS A 65 -1.97 8.42 13.92
C LYS A 65 -0.80 7.68 13.28
N ASP A 66 -0.93 6.36 13.09
CA ASP A 66 0.08 5.56 12.41
C ASP A 66 0.24 6.00 10.96
N TYR A 67 -0.87 6.19 10.25
CA TYR A 67 -0.84 6.67 8.86
C TYR A 67 -0.21 8.05 8.74
N GLN A 68 -0.57 8.99 9.60
CA GLN A 68 0.02 10.33 9.63
C GLN A 68 1.52 10.27 9.90
N LYS A 69 1.96 9.44 10.86
CA LYS A 69 3.37 9.22 11.15
C LYS A 69 4.12 8.67 9.93
N LEU A 70 3.60 7.65 9.28
CA LEU A 70 4.20 7.07 8.07
C LEU A 70 4.30 8.10 6.94
N LYS A 71 3.25 8.90 6.72
CA LYS A 71 3.28 9.99 5.73
C LYS A 71 4.33 11.05 6.08
N SER A 72 4.46 11.43 7.35
CA SER A 72 5.50 12.38 7.79
C SER A 72 6.92 11.85 7.59
N MET A 73 7.11 10.53 7.59
CA MET A 73 8.36 9.86 7.24
C MET A 73 8.59 9.76 5.72
N GLY A 74 7.67 10.25 4.89
CA GLY A 74 7.77 10.19 3.43
C GLY A 74 7.44 8.81 2.84
N VAL A 75 6.73 7.96 3.58
CA VAL A 75 6.21 6.69 3.07
C VAL A 75 5.04 6.94 2.13
N LYS A 76 5.09 6.38 0.93
CA LYS A 76 3.97 6.38 -0.01
C LYS A 76 3.01 5.24 0.28
N PHE A 77 1.75 5.42 -0.06
CA PHE A 77 0.71 4.42 0.14
C PHE A 77 0.14 3.93 -1.19
N GLN A 78 0.10 2.62 -1.36
CA GLN A 78 -0.57 1.98 -2.49
C GLN A 78 -1.90 1.38 -2.02
N MET A 79 -3.01 1.91 -2.53
CA MET A 79 -4.35 1.38 -2.29
C MET A 79 -4.55 0.06 -3.04
N ASN A 80 -5.20 -0.91 -2.40
CA ASN A 80 -5.70 -2.09 -3.10
C ASN A 80 -7.12 -1.82 -3.63
N LEU A 81 -7.31 -1.92 -4.94
CA LEU A 81 -8.60 -1.67 -5.59
C LEU A 81 -9.70 -2.64 -5.13
N PHE A 82 -9.34 -3.86 -4.76
CA PHE A 82 -10.30 -4.81 -4.18
C PHE A 82 -10.77 -4.42 -2.77
N SER A 83 -9.93 -3.69 -2.01
CA SER A 83 -10.34 -3.11 -0.72
C SER A 83 -11.45 -2.09 -0.92
N LEU A 84 -11.30 -1.22 -1.92
CA LEU A 84 -12.30 -0.21 -2.27
C LEU A 84 -13.61 -0.84 -2.78
N ALA A 85 -13.53 -2.00 -3.43
CA ALA A 85 -14.69 -2.78 -3.85
C ALA A 85 -15.35 -3.61 -2.72
N GLY A 86 -14.83 -3.54 -1.50
CA GLY A 86 -15.38 -4.26 -0.35
C GLY A 86 -15.02 -5.74 -0.28
N SER A 87 -14.08 -6.21 -1.10
CA SER A 87 -13.72 -7.64 -1.19
C SER A 87 -13.07 -8.19 0.09
N TYR A 88 -12.56 -7.34 0.96
CA TYR A 88 -11.87 -7.71 2.21
C TYR A 88 -12.64 -7.32 3.48
N GLY A 89 -13.95 -7.05 3.34
CA GLY A 89 -14.85 -6.76 4.44
C GLY A 89 -15.04 -5.27 4.75
N GLU A 90 -16.02 -4.98 5.59
CA GLU A 90 -16.48 -3.61 5.86
C GLU A 90 -15.43 -2.75 6.57
N GLU A 91 -14.66 -3.31 7.49
CA GLU A 91 -13.61 -2.57 8.21
C GLU A 91 -12.52 -2.08 7.24
N THR A 92 -12.06 -2.97 6.36
CA THR A 92 -11.07 -2.62 5.33
C THR A 92 -11.62 -1.57 4.36
N LEU A 93 -12.87 -1.73 3.92
CA LEU A 93 -13.55 -0.75 3.06
C LEU A 93 -13.65 0.62 3.75
N ARG A 94 -14.06 0.66 5.03
CA ARG A 94 -14.15 1.90 5.80
C ARG A 94 -12.79 2.60 5.91
N LYS A 95 -11.73 1.88 6.23
CA LYS A 95 -10.36 2.41 6.27
C LYS A 95 -9.91 2.91 4.90
N CYS A 96 -10.20 2.15 3.84
CA CYS A 96 -9.89 2.52 2.47
C CYS A 96 -10.56 3.85 2.08
N CYS A 97 -11.85 3.99 2.33
CA CYS A 97 -12.61 5.23 2.07
C CYS A 97 -12.08 6.41 2.89
N MET A 98 -11.74 6.19 4.16
CA MET A 98 -11.17 7.21 5.03
C MET A 98 -9.81 7.71 4.51
N LEU A 99 -8.90 6.82 4.18
CA LEU A 99 -7.59 7.17 3.64
C LEU A 99 -7.69 7.87 2.28
N LEU A 100 -8.66 7.46 1.46
CA LEU A 100 -8.93 8.10 0.16
C LEU A 100 -9.47 9.52 0.35
N ALA A 101 -10.42 9.74 1.27
CA ALA A 101 -10.97 11.05 1.58
C ALA A 101 -9.92 12.02 2.14
N GLU A 102 -8.98 11.51 2.94
CA GLU A 102 -7.85 12.29 3.47
C GLU A 102 -6.72 12.50 2.44
N GLY A 103 -6.85 11.97 1.22
CA GLY A 103 -5.84 12.12 0.17
C GLY A 103 -4.51 11.46 0.50
N MET A 104 -4.51 10.40 1.30
CA MET A 104 -3.28 9.75 1.77
C MET A 104 -2.67 8.75 0.79
N TYR A 105 -3.44 8.29 -0.20
CA TYR A 105 -2.93 7.37 -1.21
C TYR A 105 -2.12 8.09 -2.29
N ASP A 106 -1.04 7.45 -2.72
CA ASP A 106 -0.17 7.91 -3.81
C ASP A 106 -0.33 7.06 -5.07
N LEU A 107 -0.68 5.79 -4.89
CA LEU A 107 -0.77 4.79 -5.96
C LEU A 107 -2.01 3.91 -5.77
N GLY A 108 -2.50 3.34 -6.86
CA GLY A 108 -3.51 2.28 -6.85
C GLY A 108 -2.98 1.01 -7.51
N GLY A 109 -3.36 -0.14 -6.99
CA GLY A 109 -3.00 -1.44 -7.55
C GLY A 109 -4.01 -2.50 -7.15
N THR A 110 -3.97 -3.65 -7.80
CA THR A 110 -4.89 -4.77 -7.52
C THR A 110 -4.31 -5.78 -6.56
N ASP A 111 -3.00 -5.82 -6.41
CA ASP A 111 -2.30 -6.86 -5.66
C ASP A 111 -2.76 -8.26 -6.09
N THR A 112 -3.04 -8.42 -7.40
CA THR A 112 -3.66 -9.62 -7.94
C THR A 112 -2.62 -10.65 -8.30
N HIS A 113 -2.67 -11.79 -7.63
CA HIS A 113 -1.90 -12.99 -7.95
C HIS A 113 -2.73 -14.01 -8.75
N ASN A 114 -3.99 -13.69 -9.06
CA ASN A 114 -4.95 -14.58 -9.72
C ASN A 114 -5.72 -13.85 -10.82
N LEU A 115 -5.48 -14.25 -12.07
CA LEU A 115 -6.12 -13.65 -13.25
C LEU A 115 -7.65 -13.82 -13.23
N ALA A 116 -8.18 -14.92 -12.72
CA ALA A 116 -9.63 -15.16 -12.65
C ALA A 116 -10.30 -14.14 -11.69
N MET A 117 -9.68 -13.84 -10.56
CA MET A 117 -10.17 -12.84 -9.61
C MET A 117 -10.16 -11.44 -10.24
N PHE A 118 -9.12 -11.09 -10.97
CA PHE A 118 -9.03 -9.81 -11.69
C PHE A 118 -10.13 -9.68 -12.75
N ARG A 119 -10.31 -10.72 -13.60
CA ARG A 119 -11.36 -10.72 -14.62
C ARG A 119 -12.75 -10.57 -14.01
N ARG A 120 -13.03 -11.25 -12.92
CA ARG A 120 -14.29 -11.13 -12.19
C ARG A 120 -14.50 -9.72 -11.65
N PHE A 121 -13.49 -9.11 -11.06
CA PHE A 121 -13.54 -7.73 -10.57
C PHE A 121 -13.88 -6.74 -11.69
N VAL A 122 -13.21 -6.85 -12.84
CA VAL A 122 -13.47 -5.99 -14.00
C VAL A 122 -14.87 -6.21 -14.58
N ALA A 123 -15.32 -7.47 -14.67
CA ALA A 123 -16.64 -7.81 -15.20
C ALA A 123 -17.79 -7.32 -14.32
N GLU A 124 -17.65 -7.37 -13.00
CA GLU A 124 -18.67 -6.95 -12.04
C GLU A 124 -18.75 -5.42 -11.87
N LYS A 125 -17.81 -4.63 -12.44
CA LYS A 125 -17.78 -3.15 -12.39
C LYS A 125 -18.04 -2.60 -10.97
N LYS A 126 -17.35 -3.13 -9.99
CA LYS A 126 -17.61 -2.88 -8.56
C LYS A 126 -17.26 -1.49 -8.07
N LEU A 127 -16.66 -0.64 -8.90
CA LEU A 127 -16.30 0.73 -8.53
C LEU A 127 -17.36 1.71 -8.99
N SER A 128 -17.82 2.59 -8.10
CA SER A 128 -18.70 3.71 -8.42
C SER A 128 -17.95 4.82 -9.18
N LYS A 129 -18.71 5.76 -9.78
CA LYS A 129 -18.12 6.91 -10.46
C LYS A 129 -17.33 7.81 -9.49
N GLU A 130 -17.79 7.96 -8.25
CA GLU A 130 -17.09 8.73 -7.22
C GLU A 130 -15.76 8.10 -6.84
N GLU A 131 -15.73 6.80 -6.65
CA GLU A 131 -14.51 6.03 -6.37
C GLU A 131 -13.52 6.14 -7.52
N CYS A 132 -13.98 6.04 -8.78
CA CYS A 132 -13.14 6.26 -9.95
C CYS A 132 -12.57 7.69 -10.02
N LYS A 133 -13.32 8.71 -9.62
CA LYS A 133 -12.81 10.09 -9.53
C LYS A 133 -11.69 10.20 -8.51
N GLY A 134 -11.84 9.58 -7.33
CA GLY A 134 -10.80 9.51 -6.33
C GLY A 134 -9.51 8.87 -6.87
N LEU A 135 -9.63 7.80 -7.66
CA LEU A 135 -8.49 7.15 -8.32
C LEU A 135 -7.76 8.03 -9.34
N ILE A 136 -8.48 8.88 -10.07
CA ILE A 136 -7.87 9.78 -11.06
C ILE A 136 -6.98 10.82 -10.38
N THR A 137 -7.29 11.25 -9.17
CA THR A 137 -6.47 12.20 -8.42
C THR A 137 -5.15 11.63 -7.93
N LEU A 138 -5.01 10.30 -7.85
CA LEU A 138 -3.74 9.64 -7.47
C LEU A 138 -2.64 9.80 -8.53
N LYS A 139 -2.97 10.21 -9.75
CA LYS A 139 -2.00 10.39 -10.86
C LYS A 139 -1.29 11.75 -10.84
N LYS A 140 -1.70 12.62 -9.97
CA LYS A 140 -1.07 13.94 -9.81
C LYS A 140 -0.03 13.92 -8.71
#